data_ded3b974d7648eb2282decb852129bfb
#
_entry.id   ded3b974d7648eb2282decb852129bfb
#
_cell.length_a   1.000
_cell.length_b   1.000
_cell.length_c   1.000
_cell.angle_alpha   90.00
_cell.angle_beta   90.00
_cell.angle_gamma   90.00
#
_symmetry.space_group_name_H-M   'P 1'
#
loop_
_entity.id
_entity.type
_entity.pdbx_description
1 polymer ?
#
loop_
_entity_poly.entity_id
_entity_poly.type
_entity_poly.pdbx_seq_one_letter_code
_entity_poly.pdbx_strand_id
1 'polypeptide(L)'
;MGNHCMLTRRVAIGSLCLLGACSGPAGIGARGTTGSIRVTHAVAWSAAGVKAATVGMEISNEGDVTDTLIAVTSPAGAAMLHSEVAGQGMRPVPVLPLAPRGSVRIGRGLHVMVESLRDAPATGSSIPLTLRFARAGPMELSVPVLRYSEALTALGE
;
A
#
# COMPACT_ATOMS: atom_id res chain seq x y z
N MET A 1 56.70 -17.05 -48.79
CA MET A 1 56.44 -15.88 -47.96
C MET A 1 54.96 -15.88 -47.74
N GLY A 2 54.48 -16.39 -46.62
CA GLY A 2 53.08 -16.51 -46.25
C GLY A 2 52.74 -15.64 -45.05
N ASN A 3 51.78 -14.84 -45.13
CA ASN A 3 51.25 -14.15 -43.99
C ASN A 3 49.84 -14.67 -43.69
N HIS A 4 49.76 -15.45 -42.64
CA HIS A 4 48.47 -15.87 -42.06
C HIS A 4 47.84 -14.73 -41.28
N CYS A 5 46.67 -14.29 -41.76
CA CYS A 5 45.82 -13.37 -41.01
C CYS A 5 44.97 -14.18 -40.03
N MET A 6 45.29 -14.08 -38.73
CA MET A 6 44.50 -14.67 -37.65
C MET A 6 43.26 -13.81 -37.39
N LEU A 7 42.11 -14.41 -37.61
CA LEU A 7 40.80 -13.84 -37.33
C LEU A 7 40.50 -14.02 -35.83
N THR A 8 40.68 -12.97 -35.07
CA THR A 8 40.33 -12.97 -33.62
C THR A 8 38.83 -12.75 -33.45
N ARG A 9 38.14 -13.81 -33.08
CA ARG A 9 36.72 -13.73 -32.61
C ARG A 9 36.65 -12.95 -31.31
N ARG A 10 36.05 -11.77 -31.34
CA ARG A 10 35.66 -11.03 -30.12
C ARG A 10 34.40 -11.67 -29.56
N VAL A 11 34.55 -12.34 -28.43
CA VAL A 11 33.43 -12.80 -27.60
C VAL A 11 32.89 -11.57 -26.88
N ALA A 12 31.66 -11.18 -27.19
CA ALA A 12 30.92 -10.15 -26.44
C ALA A 12 30.47 -10.77 -25.12
N ILE A 13 31.09 -10.37 -24.03
CA ILE A 13 30.63 -10.68 -22.66
C ILE A 13 29.45 -9.76 -22.38
N GLY A 14 28.25 -10.32 -22.42
CA GLY A 14 27.05 -9.66 -22.02
C GLY A 14 27.12 -9.30 -20.53
N SER A 15 27.16 -8.02 -20.22
CA SER A 15 27.09 -7.50 -18.86
C SER A 15 25.66 -7.70 -18.33
N LEU A 16 25.47 -8.71 -17.50
CA LEU A 16 24.24 -8.97 -16.76
C LEU A 16 24.16 -7.89 -15.66
N CYS A 17 23.39 -6.84 -15.89
CA CYS A 17 23.03 -5.88 -14.83
C CYS A 17 22.16 -6.60 -13.80
N LEU A 18 22.76 -7.03 -12.70
CA LEU A 18 22.03 -7.35 -11.47
C LEU A 18 21.36 -6.07 -10.98
N LEU A 19 20.05 -6.01 -11.15
CA LEU A 19 19.21 -5.05 -10.46
C LEU A 19 19.30 -5.35 -8.95
N GLY A 20 20.23 -4.70 -8.29
CA GLY A 20 20.34 -4.70 -6.85
C GLY A 20 19.07 -4.06 -6.27
N ALA A 21 18.18 -4.88 -5.73
CA ALA A 21 17.12 -4.40 -4.86
C ALA A 21 17.78 -3.76 -3.63
N CYS A 22 17.84 -2.43 -3.61
CA CYS A 22 18.15 -1.69 -2.39
C CYS A 22 17.03 -1.92 -1.37
N SER A 23 17.17 -2.98 -0.58
CA SER A 23 16.36 -3.17 0.62
C SER A 23 16.86 -2.15 1.65
N GLY A 24 16.25 -0.95 1.66
CA GLY A 24 16.34 -0.06 2.82
C GLY A 24 15.71 -0.73 4.04
N PRO A 25 15.96 -0.24 5.28
CA PRO A 25 15.38 -0.83 6.48
C PRO A 25 13.87 -0.94 6.28
N ALA A 26 13.36 -2.17 6.34
CA ALA A 26 11.95 -2.46 6.14
C ALA A 26 11.16 -1.85 7.30
N GLY A 27 10.65 -0.66 7.11
CA GLY A 27 9.64 -0.09 8.01
C GLY A 27 8.44 -1.02 8.05
N ILE A 28 7.87 -1.22 9.22
CA ILE A 28 6.69 -2.05 9.40
C ILE A 28 5.55 -1.46 8.54
N GLY A 29 4.90 -2.32 7.74
CA GLY A 29 3.77 -1.94 6.87
C GLY A 29 4.07 -1.95 5.37
N ALA A 30 3.02 -2.11 4.56
CA ALA A 30 3.11 -2.06 3.12
C ALA A 30 3.32 -0.62 2.62
N ARG A 31 3.92 -0.51 1.44
CA ARG A 31 4.20 0.75 0.76
C ARG A 31 3.88 0.64 -0.71
N GLY A 32 3.46 1.74 -1.30
CA GLY A 32 3.21 1.82 -2.74
C GLY A 32 3.35 3.24 -3.26
N THR A 33 3.55 3.35 -4.57
CA THR A 33 3.58 4.64 -5.27
C THR A 33 2.89 4.49 -6.61
N THR A 34 2.03 5.44 -6.95
CA THR A 34 1.42 5.54 -8.27
C THR A 34 1.30 7.02 -8.63
N GLY A 35 1.84 7.43 -9.79
CA GLY A 35 1.94 8.84 -10.15
C GLY A 35 2.64 9.65 -9.05
N SER A 36 1.98 10.67 -8.55
CA SER A 36 2.44 11.53 -7.44
C SER A 36 1.93 11.06 -6.06
N ILE A 37 1.18 9.97 -6.01
CA ILE A 37 0.64 9.44 -4.75
C ILE A 37 1.59 8.41 -4.17
N ARG A 38 1.90 8.58 -2.89
CA ARG A 38 2.67 7.62 -2.09
C ARG A 38 1.84 7.13 -0.91
N VAL A 39 1.86 5.84 -0.68
CA VAL A 39 1.29 5.21 0.53
C VAL A 39 2.43 4.62 1.35
N THR A 40 2.39 4.86 2.65
CA THR A 40 3.35 4.32 3.61
C THR A 40 2.62 3.77 4.84
N HIS A 41 3.30 2.90 5.58
CA HIS A 41 2.83 2.33 6.85
C HIS A 41 1.45 1.66 6.75
N ALA A 42 1.09 1.11 5.57
CA ALA A 42 -0.17 0.40 5.44
C ALA A 42 -0.12 -0.91 6.22
N VAL A 43 -0.95 -1.00 7.25
CA VAL A 43 -1.06 -2.15 8.18
C VAL A 43 -2.52 -2.47 8.44
N ALA A 44 -2.80 -3.74 8.68
CA ALA A 44 -4.12 -4.22 9.04
C ALA A 44 -4.11 -4.83 10.44
N TRP A 45 -5.24 -4.81 11.12
CA TRP A 45 -5.47 -5.54 12.37
C TRP A 45 -6.92 -6.02 12.45
N SER A 46 -7.15 -7.03 13.26
CA SER A 46 -8.48 -7.59 13.49
C SER A 46 -8.63 -8.03 14.94
N ALA A 47 -9.84 -8.01 15.45
CA ALA A 47 -10.17 -8.69 16.71
C ALA A 47 -10.23 -10.21 16.48
N ALA A 48 -9.89 -10.97 17.52
CA ALA A 48 -9.85 -12.42 17.45
C ALA A 48 -11.21 -13.00 17.04
N GLY A 49 -11.21 -13.87 16.04
CA GLY A 49 -12.39 -14.53 15.53
C GLY A 49 -13.32 -13.67 14.65
N VAL A 50 -13.01 -12.40 14.44
CA VAL A 50 -13.82 -11.47 13.63
C VAL A 50 -13.41 -11.61 12.16
N LYS A 51 -14.37 -11.83 11.28
CA LYS A 51 -14.19 -11.91 9.82
C LYS A 51 -14.20 -10.53 9.17
N ALA A 52 -13.47 -9.61 9.76
CA ALA A 52 -13.25 -8.27 9.27
C ALA A 52 -11.87 -7.78 9.71
N ALA A 53 -11.32 -6.83 9.00
CA ALA A 53 -10.07 -6.17 9.36
C ALA A 53 -10.21 -4.66 9.23
N THR A 54 -9.52 -3.96 10.11
CA THR A 54 -9.30 -2.51 9.98
C THR A 54 -7.94 -2.28 9.35
N VAL A 55 -7.83 -1.33 8.43
CA VAL A 55 -6.59 -0.97 7.78
C VAL A 55 -6.31 0.51 8.00
N GLY A 56 -5.10 0.79 8.47
CA GLY A 56 -4.55 2.14 8.60
C GLY A 56 -3.36 2.33 7.67
N MET A 57 -3.10 3.57 7.27
CA MET A 57 -1.99 3.95 6.40
C MET A 57 -1.80 5.46 6.39
N GLU A 58 -0.70 5.92 5.83
CA GLU A 58 -0.52 7.31 5.45
C GLU A 58 -0.51 7.44 3.93
N ILE A 59 -1.29 8.38 3.38
CA ILE A 59 -1.34 8.69 1.95
C ILE A 59 -0.84 10.11 1.75
N SER A 60 0.20 10.29 0.94
CA SER A 60 0.77 11.58 0.59
C SER A 60 0.57 11.86 -0.90
N ASN A 61 0.15 13.07 -1.23
CA ASN A 61 0.18 13.60 -2.58
C ASN A 61 1.41 14.49 -2.75
N GLU A 62 2.43 13.98 -3.41
CA GLU A 62 3.69 14.68 -3.66
C GLU A 62 3.62 15.61 -4.89
N GLY A 63 2.48 15.64 -5.58
CA GLY A 63 2.23 16.48 -6.74
C GLY A 63 1.71 17.87 -6.39
N ASP A 64 1.65 18.72 -7.41
CA ASP A 64 1.17 20.12 -7.31
C ASP A 64 -0.33 20.27 -7.59
N VAL A 65 -1.02 19.15 -7.86
CA VAL A 65 -2.45 19.13 -8.21
C VAL A 65 -3.18 18.20 -7.25
N THR A 66 -4.36 18.61 -6.80
CA THR A 66 -5.24 17.76 -5.99
C THR A 66 -5.55 16.44 -6.71
N ASP A 67 -5.45 15.33 -6.01
CA ASP A 67 -6.00 14.04 -6.41
C ASP A 67 -7.10 13.63 -5.44
N THR A 68 -7.79 12.54 -5.73
CA THR A 68 -8.89 12.05 -4.88
C THR A 68 -8.86 10.53 -4.84
N LEU A 69 -8.87 9.96 -3.65
CA LEU A 69 -9.15 8.53 -3.47
C LEU A 69 -10.66 8.33 -3.71
N ILE A 70 -10.99 7.62 -4.78
CA ILE A 70 -12.37 7.44 -5.25
C ILE A 70 -12.94 6.04 -4.98
N ALA A 71 -12.09 5.07 -4.68
CA ALA A 71 -12.52 3.73 -4.29
C ALA A 71 -11.43 3.00 -3.52
N VAL A 72 -11.87 2.11 -2.64
CA VAL A 72 -11.06 1.09 -1.97
C VAL A 72 -11.73 -0.25 -2.23
N THR A 73 -10.98 -1.23 -2.72
CA THR A 73 -11.50 -2.57 -3.01
C THR A 73 -10.54 -3.64 -2.51
N SER A 74 -11.07 -4.82 -2.24
CA SER A 74 -10.28 -6.00 -1.87
C SER A 74 -10.91 -7.25 -2.47
N PRO A 75 -10.13 -8.16 -3.07
CA PRO A 75 -10.65 -9.46 -3.48
C PRO A 75 -10.95 -10.38 -2.28
N ALA A 76 -10.49 -10.01 -1.08
CA ALA A 76 -10.70 -10.81 0.12
C ALA A 76 -12.05 -10.54 0.80
N GLY A 77 -12.67 -9.37 0.56
CA GLY A 77 -13.93 -8.96 1.18
C GLY A 77 -14.39 -7.58 0.72
N ALA A 78 -15.50 -7.11 1.27
CA ALA A 78 -16.01 -5.77 0.99
C ALA A 78 -15.13 -4.72 1.69
N ALA A 79 -14.46 -3.86 0.93
CA ALA A 79 -13.60 -2.83 1.46
C ALA A 79 -14.25 -1.44 1.33
N MET A 80 -14.22 -0.65 2.39
CA MET A 80 -14.81 0.67 2.42
C MET A 80 -14.07 1.60 3.39
N LEU A 81 -13.94 2.87 3.02
CA LEU A 81 -13.44 3.92 3.90
C LEU A 81 -14.56 4.42 4.80
N HIS A 82 -14.31 4.46 6.10
CA HIS A 82 -15.23 4.96 7.11
C HIS A 82 -14.59 6.07 7.93
N SER A 83 -15.40 7.02 8.36
CA SER A 83 -15.04 7.97 9.41
C SER A 83 -15.91 7.74 10.65
N GLU A 84 -15.29 7.87 11.82
CA GLU A 84 -15.97 7.87 13.09
C GLU A 84 -16.45 9.29 13.40
N VAL A 85 -17.76 9.45 13.57
CA VAL A 85 -18.37 10.73 13.94
C VAL A 85 -18.91 10.62 15.36
N ALA A 86 -18.42 11.49 16.26
CA ALA A 86 -18.82 11.49 17.65
C ALA A 86 -20.35 11.51 17.81
N GLY A 87 -20.90 10.54 18.55
CA GLY A 87 -22.34 10.39 18.78
C GLY A 87 -23.16 9.86 17.60
N GLN A 88 -22.55 9.60 16.44
CA GLN A 88 -23.23 9.10 15.24
C GLN A 88 -22.69 7.77 14.72
N GLY A 89 -21.61 7.25 15.33
CA GLY A 89 -20.96 6.01 14.91
C GLY A 89 -20.16 6.16 13.60
N MET A 90 -19.91 5.03 12.95
CA MET A 90 -19.15 4.97 11.70
C MET A 90 -20.00 5.36 10.49
N ARG A 91 -19.44 6.20 9.64
CA ARG A 91 -20.09 6.61 8.39
C ARG A 91 -19.17 6.35 7.20
N PRO A 92 -19.71 5.88 6.07
CA PRO A 92 -18.92 5.69 4.86
C PRO A 92 -18.42 7.02 4.31
N VAL A 93 -17.18 7.05 3.84
CA VAL A 93 -16.55 8.17 3.16
C VAL A 93 -16.35 7.75 1.69
N PRO A 94 -17.22 8.19 0.79
CA PRO A 94 -17.21 7.73 -0.59
C PRO A 94 -16.00 8.23 -1.39
N VAL A 95 -15.48 9.40 -1.03
CA VAL A 95 -14.31 10.02 -1.67
C VAL A 95 -13.45 10.75 -0.63
N LEU A 96 -12.15 10.74 -0.82
CA LEU A 96 -11.19 11.44 0.04
C LEU A 96 -10.28 12.33 -0.80
N PRO A 97 -10.44 13.66 -0.76
CA PRO A 97 -9.55 14.60 -1.46
C PRO A 97 -8.16 14.58 -0.83
N LEU A 98 -7.15 14.64 -1.68
CA LEU A 98 -5.73 14.70 -1.33
C LEU A 98 -5.16 16.01 -1.86
N ALA A 99 -4.99 16.99 -0.99
CA ALA A 99 -4.46 18.30 -1.37
C ALA A 99 -3.06 18.20 -1.99
N PRO A 100 -2.67 19.14 -2.86
CA PRO A 100 -1.30 19.21 -3.37
C PRO A 100 -0.30 19.30 -2.21
N ARG A 101 0.78 18.54 -2.30
CA ARG A 101 1.85 18.52 -1.28
C ARG A 101 1.34 18.18 0.13
N GLY A 102 0.14 17.58 0.22
CA GLY A 102 -0.49 17.21 1.48
C GLY A 102 -0.42 15.73 1.77
N SER A 103 -0.68 15.39 3.03
CA SER A 103 -0.84 14.00 3.46
C SER A 103 -2.10 13.83 4.30
N VAL A 104 -2.66 12.62 4.26
CA VAL A 104 -3.80 12.21 5.07
C VAL A 104 -3.44 10.93 5.77
N ARG A 105 -3.65 10.88 7.08
CA ARG A 105 -3.52 9.68 7.88
C ARG A 105 -4.86 8.97 7.98
N ILE A 106 -4.85 7.70 7.60
CA ILE A 106 -5.95 6.76 7.79
C ILE A 106 -5.56 5.89 8.98
N GLY A 107 -6.33 5.96 10.06
CA GLY A 107 -6.03 5.32 11.35
C GLY A 107 -7.20 5.55 12.31
N ARG A 108 -6.97 6.28 13.41
CA ARG A 108 -8.06 6.68 14.31
C ARG A 108 -9.02 7.66 13.64
N GLY A 109 -10.31 7.44 13.82
CA GLY A 109 -11.36 8.29 13.31
C GLY A 109 -11.61 8.19 11.81
N LEU A 110 -10.62 7.85 11.00
CA LEU A 110 -10.74 7.58 9.57
C LEU A 110 -9.98 6.28 9.27
N HIS A 111 -10.65 5.24 8.81
CA HIS A 111 -10.03 3.94 8.57
C HIS A 111 -10.71 3.19 7.43
N VAL A 112 -9.99 2.26 6.82
CA VAL A 112 -10.57 1.32 5.87
C VAL A 112 -11.03 0.08 6.64
N MET A 113 -12.28 -0.32 6.43
CA MET A 113 -12.82 -1.61 6.88
C MET A 113 -12.82 -2.57 5.70
N VAL A 114 -12.36 -3.78 5.94
CA VAL A 114 -12.52 -4.92 5.01
C VAL A 114 -13.39 -5.94 5.73
N GLU A 115 -14.63 -6.05 5.28
CA GLU A 115 -15.66 -6.89 5.91
C GLU A 115 -15.95 -8.14 5.07
N SER A 116 -16.69 -9.06 5.65
CA SER A 116 -17.11 -10.32 4.97
C SER A 116 -15.93 -11.15 4.48
N LEU A 117 -14.83 -11.15 5.22
CA LEU A 117 -13.70 -12.02 4.95
C LEU A 117 -14.13 -13.48 5.08
N ARG A 118 -13.57 -14.36 4.25
CA ARG A 118 -13.84 -15.79 4.32
C ARG A 118 -13.50 -16.37 5.69
N ASP A 119 -12.35 -15.99 6.21
CA ASP A 119 -11.81 -16.40 7.50
C ASP A 119 -11.33 -15.18 8.28
N ALA A 120 -11.29 -15.28 9.62
CA ALA A 120 -10.68 -14.25 10.45
C ALA A 120 -9.19 -14.14 10.10
N PRO A 121 -8.68 -12.94 9.77
CA PRO A 121 -7.30 -12.77 9.32
C PRO A 121 -6.33 -13.02 10.47
N ALA A 122 -5.35 -13.89 10.24
CA ALA A 122 -4.33 -14.23 11.23
C ALA A 122 -3.21 -13.18 11.23
N THR A 123 -2.66 -12.89 12.41
CA THR A 123 -1.42 -12.10 12.51
C THR A 123 -0.31 -12.77 11.71
N GLY A 124 0.41 -11.98 10.91
CA GLY A 124 1.45 -12.47 10.01
C GLY A 124 0.95 -12.82 8.60
N SER A 125 -0.38 -12.87 8.37
CA SER A 125 -0.95 -12.94 7.02
C SER A 125 -0.98 -11.55 6.36
N SER A 126 -1.50 -11.46 5.14
CA SER A 126 -1.70 -10.18 4.46
C SER A 126 -3.07 -10.10 3.79
N ILE A 127 -3.58 -8.89 3.65
CA ILE A 127 -4.83 -8.59 2.96
C ILE A 127 -4.50 -7.82 1.69
N PRO A 128 -4.89 -8.33 0.50
CA PRO A 128 -4.76 -7.58 -0.75
C PRO A 128 -5.75 -6.42 -0.75
N LEU A 129 -5.28 -5.24 -1.09
CA LEU A 129 -6.06 -4.01 -1.14
C LEU A 129 -5.72 -3.23 -2.41
N THR A 130 -6.72 -2.72 -3.07
CA THR A 130 -6.55 -1.80 -4.20
C THR A 130 -7.14 -0.45 -3.86
N LEU A 131 -6.30 0.56 -3.88
CA LEU A 131 -6.69 1.97 -3.78
C LEU A 131 -6.82 2.54 -5.19
N ARG A 132 -7.90 3.22 -5.48
CA ARG A 132 -8.11 3.85 -6.78
C ARG A 132 -8.17 5.35 -6.64
N PHE A 133 -7.25 6.03 -7.30
CA PHE A 133 -7.17 7.49 -7.33
C PHE A 133 -7.72 8.02 -8.64
N ALA A 134 -8.33 9.19 -8.61
CA ALA A 134 -8.97 9.79 -9.79
C ALA A 134 -7.98 10.12 -10.90
N ARG A 135 -6.78 10.60 -10.53
CA ARG A 135 -5.73 11.00 -11.47
C ARG A 135 -4.59 9.99 -11.54
N ALA A 136 -4.07 9.58 -10.39
CA ALA A 136 -2.92 8.67 -10.32
C ALA A 136 -3.28 7.21 -10.72
N GLY A 137 -4.58 6.85 -10.71
CA GLY A 137 -5.03 5.51 -11.07
C GLY A 137 -4.98 4.49 -9.92
N PRO A 138 -4.94 3.20 -10.22
CA PRO A 138 -4.95 2.16 -9.21
C PRO A 138 -3.57 1.94 -8.58
N MET A 139 -3.58 1.57 -7.30
CA MET A 139 -2.43 1.11 -6.54
C MET A 139 -2.79 -0.16 -5.79
N GLU A 140 -2.07 -1.24 -6.04
CA GLU A 140 -2.24 -2.51 -5.35
C GLU A 140 -1.26 -2.63 -4.19
N LEU A 141 -1.76 -3.08 -3.05
CA LEU A 141 -0.99 -3.28 -1.82
C LEU A 141 -1.27 -4.67 -1.25
N SER A 142 -0.25 -5.29 -0.71
CA SER A 142 -0.37 -6.48 0.15
C SER A 142 -0.14 -6.03 1.60
N VAL A 143 -1.23 -5.79 2.31
CA VAL A 143 -1.20 -5.15 3.64
C VAL A 143 -1.00 -6.19 4.72
N PRO A 144 0.10 -6.15 5.50
CA PRO A 144 0.36 -7.13 6.55
C PRO A 144 -0.63 -6.98 7.71
N VAL A 145 -1.09 -8.11 8.23
CA VAL A 145 -1.93 -8.18 9.42
C VAL A 145 -1.04 -8.25 10.65
N LEU A 146 -1.13 -7.26 11.50
CA LEU A 146 -0.34 -7.12 12.73
C LEU A 146 -1.23 -7.28 13.97
N ARG A 147 -0.61 -7.45 15.12
CA ARG A 147 -1.31 -7.26 16.40
C ARG A 147 -1.70 -5.79 16.55
N TYR A 148 -2.78 -5.54 17.26
CA TYR A 148 -3.30 -4.17 17.43
C TYR A 148 -2.24 -3.18 17.93
N SER A 149 -1.46 -3.54 18.96
CA SER A 149 -0.40 -2.68 19.49
C SER A 149 0.73 -2.40 18.48
N GLU A 150 1.09 -3.41 17.67
CA GLU A 150 2.10 -3.26 16.62
C GLU A 150 1.60 -2.36 15.49
N ALA A 151 0.30 -2.49 15.14
CA ALA A 151 -0.32 -1.65 14.13
C ALA A 151 -0.35 -0.17 14.55
N LEU A 152 -0.74 0.12 15.81
CA LEU A 152 -0.72 1.49 16.34
C LEU A 152 0.70 2.07 16.32
N THR A 153 1.69 1.30 16.79
CA THR A 153 3.09 1.73 16.73
C THR A 153 3.55 2.04 15.30
N ALA A 154 3.17 1.20 14.33
CA ALA A 154 3.51 1.40 12.92
C ALA A 154 2.86 2.67 12.32
N LEU A 155 1.70 3.06 12.82
CA LEU A 155 0.97 4.28 12.42
C LEU A 155 1.44 5.53 13.19
N GLY A 156 2.29 5.36 14.22
CA GLY A 156 2.74 6.47 15.08
C GLY A 156 1.65 6.98 16.03
N GLU A 157 0.80 6.07 16.50
CA GLU A 157 -0.30 6.32 17.44
C GLU A 157 -0.04 5.71 18.83
#